data_15e85dab6a6d7de8105d4b5d2c1a86d1
#
_entry.id   15e85dab6a6d7de8105d4b5d2c1a86d1
#
_cell.length_a   1.000
_cell.length_b   1.000
_cell.length_c   1.000
_cell.angle_alpha   90.00
_cell.angle_beta   90.00
_cell.angle_gamma   90.00
#
_symmetry.space_group_name_H-M   'P 1'
#
loop_
_entity.id
_entity.type
_entity.pdbx_description
1 polymer ?
#
loop_
_entity_poly.entity_id
_entity_poly.type
_entity_poly.pdbx_seq_one_letter_code
_entity_poly.pdbx_strand_id
1 'polypeptide(L)'
;MGDPQPPVFRIEGLCKTYRTGDVEVQALRGVNFTAAEREFVVILGPSGSGKSTFLNIIGGLDRASSGEAWFRDHDLIRASEAGLTRYRRDHVGFIFQFYNLVPSLTALENVRLVTEIARDPMRPGDALALVGLEARMDHFPAQLSGGEQQRVAIARAIAKRPDVLLCDEPTGALDSTTGIRVLEALARVNAETGATTLVITHNAAISAIADRVVHFANGTIASEERNAWRRRPDEVSW
;
A
#
# COMPACT_ATOMS: atom_id res chain seq x y z
N MET A 1 -2.04 9.53 -30.64
CA MET A 1 -2.70 9.03 -29.44
C MET A 1 -2.12 7.65 -29.22
N GLY A 2 -1.25 7.47 -28.21
CA GLY A 2 -0.74 6.14 -27.86
C GLY A 2 -1.90 5.30 -27.33
N ASP A 3 -1.89 4.00 -27.64
CA ASP A 3 -2.84 3.06 -27.04
C ASP A 3 -2.77 3.21 -25.51
N PRO A 4 -3.92 3.24 -24.81
CA PRO A 4 -3.91 3.30 -23.35
C PRO A 4 -3.16 2.08 -22.82
N GLN A 5 -2.10 2.31 -22.06
CA GLN A 5 -1.35 1.23 -21.43
C GLN A 5 -2.32 0.40 -20.56
N PRO A 6 -2.23 -0.92 -20.59
CA PRO A 6 -3.10 -1.76 -19.78
C PRO A 6 -2.92 -1.43 -18.31
N PRO A 7 -4.03 -1.43 -17.51
CA PRO A 7 -3.97 -1.12 -16.10
C PRO A 7 -3.11 -2.14 -15.35
N VAL A 8 -2.41 -1.67 -14.30
CA VAL A 8 -1.64 -2.56 -13.42
C VAL A 8 -2.54 -3.49 -12.61
N PHE A 9 -3.71 -2.99 -12.19
CA PHE A 9 -4.79 -3.79 -11.60
C PHE A 9 -6.06 -3.71 -12.44
N ARG A 10 -6.71 -4.86 -12.64
CA ARG A 10 -8.06 -5.00 -13.20
C ARG A 10 -8.86 -5.93 -12.30
N ILE A 11 -9.88 -5.38 -11.66
CA ILE A 11 -10.74 -6.06 -10.69
C ILE A 11 -12.18 -5.97 -11.19
N GLU A 12 -12.88 -7.10 -11.28
CA GLU A 12 -14.25 -7.17 -11.80
C GLU A 12 -15.14 -8.03 -10.90
N GLY A 13 -16.23 -7.45 -10.41
CA GLY A 13 -17.24 -8.14 -9.61
C GLY A 13 -16.69 -8.79 -8.34
N LEU A 14 -15.63 -8.24 -7.73
CA LEU A 14 -14.92 -8.87 -6.61
C LEU A 14 -15.81 -8.93 -5.36
N CYS A 15 -16.01 -10.12 -4.82
CA CYS A 15 -16.79 -10.39 -3.62
C CYS A 15 -15.94 -11.08 -2.56
N LYS A 16 -16.23 -10.76 -1.29
CA LYS A 16 -15.66 -11.48 -0.14
C LYS A 16 -16.71 -11.65 0.94
N THR A 17 -16.93 -12.89 1.34
CA THR A 17 -17.77 -13.26 2.48
C THR A 17 -16.93 -14.04 3.48
N TYR A 18 -16.88 -13.56 4.71
CA TYR A 18 -16.31 -14.30 5.84
C TYR A 18 -17.41 -15.07 6.54
N ARG A 19 -17.13 -16.32 6.90
CA ARG A 19 -18.04 -17.20 7.65
C ARG A 19 -17.39 -17.62 8.96
N THR A 20 -18.08 -17.37 10.06
CA THR A 20 -17.64 -17.79 11.39
C THR A 20 -18.84 -18.41 12.11
N GLY A 21 -18.91 -19.74 12.14
CA GLY A 21 -20.09 -20.47 12.58
C GLY A 21 -21.29 -20.11 11.70
N ASP A 22 -22.39 -19.67 12.33
CA ASP A 22 -23.63 -19.27 11.63
C ASP A 22 -23.64 -17.80 11.17
N VAL A 23 -22.58 -17.05 11.43
CA VAL A 23 -22.49 -15.63 11.06
C VAL A 23 -21.79 -15.48 9.73
N GLU A 24 -22.45 -14.83 8.77
CA GLU A 24 -21.87 -14.44 7.50
C GLU A 24 -21.70 -12.90 7.44
N VAL A 25 -20.50 -12.45 7.11
CA VAL A 25 -20.20 -11.04 6.89
C VAL A 25 -19.71 -10.85 5.47
N GLN A 26 -20.52 -10.21 4.66
CA GLN A 26 -20.14 -9.86 3.28
C GLN A 26 -19.32 -8.58 3.29
N ALA A 27 -17.98 -8.71 3.29
CA ALA A 27 -17.02 -7.61 3.36
C ALA A 27 -16.86 -6.88 2.03
N LEU A 28 -16.96 -7.59 0.88
CA LEU A 28 -16.95 -6.99 -0.47
C LEU A 28 -18.13 -7.50 -1.28
N ARG A 29 -18.72 -6.60 -2.09
CA ARG A 29 -19.99 -6.80 -2.80
C ARG A 29 -19.88 -6.33 -4.26
N GLY A 30 -19.20 -7.13 -5.10
CA GLY A 30 -19.11 -6.83 -6.54
C GLY A 30 -18.26 -5.61 -6.84
N VAL A 31 -17.09 -5.47 -6.21
CA VAL A 31 -16.18 -4.34 -6.41
C VAL A 31 -15.58 -4.42 -7.81
N ASN A 32 -15.68 -3.31 -8.56
CA ASN A 32 -14.97 -3.09 -9.83
C ASN A 32 -13.94 -1.98 -9.61
N PHE A 33 -12.69 -2.23 -10.02
CA PHE A 33 -11.59 -1.28 -9.82
C PHE A 33 -10.50 -1.51 -10.85
N THR A 34 -9.90 -0.43 -11.30
CA THR A 34 -8.67 -0.46 -12.11
C THR A 34 -7.65 0.48 -11.52
N ALA A 35 -6.35 0.22 -11.68
CA ALA A 35 -5.31 1.17 -11.38
C ALA A 35 -4.33 1.26 -12.55
N ALA A 36 -3.95 2.47 -12.92
CA ALA A 36 -2.92 2.71 -13.92
C ALA A 36 -1.52 2.54 -13.32
N GLU A 37 -0.51 2.31 -14.15
CA GLU A 37 0.88 2.33 -13.71
C GLU A 37 1.25 3.72 -13.16
N ARG A 38 2.05 3.75 -12.09
CA ARG A 38 2.55 4.94 -11.41
C ARG A 38 1.48 5.82 -10.75
N GLU A 39 0.21 5.44 -10.81
CA GLU A 39 -0.90 6.18 -10.20
C GLU A 39 -0.78 6.17 -8.67
N PHE A 40 -1.05 7.30 -8.04
CA PHE A 40 -1.21 7.42 -6.59
C PHE A 40 -2.71 7.48 -6.27
N VAL A 41 -3.26 6.42 -5.72
CA VAL A 41 -4.69 6.29 -5.42
C VAL A 41 -4.90 6.34 -3.90
N VAL A 42 -5.82 7.19 -3.45
CA VAL A 42 -6.29 7.18 -2.06
C VAL A 42 -7.66 6.55 -2.01
N ILE A 43 -7.81 5.55 -1.14
CA ILE A 43 -9.05 4.82 -0.90
C ILE A 43 -9.59 5.26 0.45
N LEU A 44 -10.67 6.04 0.43
CA LEU A 44 -11.35 6.58 1.60
C LEU A 44 -12.58 5.76 1.97
N GLY A 45 -12.93 5.79 3.23
CA GLY A 45 -14.18 5.24 3.73
C GLY A 45 -14.14 4.97 5.25
N PRO A 46 -15.30 4.77 5.88
CA PRO A 46 -15.39 4.49 7.30
C PRO A 46 -14.73 3.15 7.65
N SER A 47 -14.41 2.96 8.94
CA SER A 47 -13.95 1.66 9.44
C SER A 47 -15.00 0.58 9.13
N GLY A 48 -14.53 -0.63 8.76
CA GLY A 48 -15.41 -1.74 8.39
C GLY A 48 -16.05 -1.64 7.00
N SER A 49 -15.73 -0.64 6.17
CA SER A 49 -16.29 -0.53 4.81
C SER A 49 -15.73 -1.53 3.78
N GLY A 50 -14.74 -2.36 4.15
CA GLY A 50 -14.16 -3.37 3.27
C GLY A 50 -12.79 -3.03 2.68
N LYS A 51 -12.23 -1.84 2.94
CA LYS A 51 -10.97 -1.35 2.35
C LYS A 51 -9.79 -2.28 2.59
N SER A 52 -9.51 -2.64 3.85
CA SER A 52 -8.39 -3.53 4.20
C SER A 52 -8.60 -4.94 3.63
N THR A 53 -9.85 -5.43 3.57
CA THR A 53 -10.18 -6.68 2.88
C THR A 53 -9.84 -6.61 1.39
N PHE A 54 -10.22 -5.51 0.73
CA PHE A 54 -9.89 -5.28 -0.67
C PHE A 54 -8.37 -5.25 -0.88
N LEU A 55 -7.65 -4.46 -0.07
CA LEU A 55 -6.18 -4.36 -0.14
C LEU A 55 -5.50 -5.73 0.07
N ASN A 56 -5.97 -6.51 1.04
CA ASN A 56 -5.41 -7.83 1.33
C ASN A 56 -5.61 -8.81 0.17
N ILE A 57 -6.76 -8.76 -0.52
CA ILE A 57 -7.02 -9.63 -1.67
C ILE A 57 -6.15 -9.24 -2.85
N ILE A 58 -6.10 -7.97 -3.25
CA ILE A 58 -5.27 -7.54 -4.38
C ILE A 58 -3.78 -7.64 -4.07
N GLY A 59 -3.40 -7.61 -2.79
CA GLY A 59 -2.05 -7.88 -2.32
C GLY A 59 -1.70 -9.37 -2.19
N GLY A 60 -2.65 -10.28 -2.42
CA GLY A 60 -2.44 -11.72 -2.32
C GLY A 60 -2.27 -12.23 -0.90
N LEU A 61 -2.74 -11.51 0.12
CA LEU A 61 -2.75 -11.93 1.53
C LEU A 61 -4.04 -12.66 1.92
N ASP A 62 -5.13 -12.42 1.19
CA ASP A 62 -6.42 -13.10 1.38
C ASP A 62 -6.98 -13.51 0.01
N ARG A 63 -7.99 -14.38 0.01
CA ARG A 63 -8.67 -14.87 -1.19
C ARG A 63 -10.07 -14.31 -1.30
N ALA A 64 -10.46 -13.92 -2.51
CA ALA A 64 -11.85 -13.56 -2.79
C ALA A 64 -12.77 -14.79 -2.70
N SER A 65 -14.05 -14.54 -2.45
CA SER A 65 -15.10 -15.56 -2.54
C SER A 65 -15.57 -15.77 -3.99
N SER A 66 -15.58 -14.70 -4.80
CA SER A 66 -15.88 -14.74 -6.24
C SER A 66 -15.43 -13.44 -6.92
N GLY A 67 -15.55 -13.38 -8.25
CA GLY A 67 -15.11 -12.27 -9.08
C GLY A 67 -13.74 -12.52 -9.70
N GLU A 68 -13.19 -11.49 -10.31
CA GLU A 68 -11.88 -11.53 -10.95
C GLU A 68 -10.95 -10.47 -10.36
N ALA A 69 -9.66 -10.81 -10.23
CA ALA A 69 -8.62 -9.89 -9.82
C ALA A 69 -7.32 -10.22 -10.57
N TRP A 70 -6.89 -9.28 -11.37
CA TRP A 70 -5.70 -9.38 -12.20
C TRP A 70 -4.68 -8.30 -11.81
N PHE A 71 -3.44 -8.72 -11.64
CA PHE A 71 -2.28 -7.86 -11.63
C PHE A 71 -1.54 -8.08 -12.94
N ARG A 72 -1.61 -7.11 -13.86
CA ARG A 72 -1.16 -7.28 -15.25
C ARG A 72 -1.75 -8.57 -15.84
N ASP A 73 -0.91 -9.57 -16.15
CA ASP A 73 -1.26 -10.89 -16.66
C ASP A 73 -1.41 -11.98 -15.57
N HIS A 74 -1.22 -11.63 -14.29
CA HIS A 74 -1.32 -12.58 -13.18
C HIS A 74 -2.75 -12.65 -12.64
N ASP A 75 -3.40 -13.80 -12.74
CA ASP A 75 -4.71 -14.08 -12.10
C ASP A 75 -4.49 -14.35 -10.60
N LEU A 76 -4.87 -13.37 -9.77
CA LEU A 76 -4.70 -13.46 -8.31
C LEU A 76 -5.73 -14.40 -7.65
N ILE A 77 -6.86 -14.67 -8.32
CA ILE A 77 -7.92 -15.53 -7.76
C ILE A 77 -7.56 -17.00 -7.92
N ARG A 78 -7.04 -17.37 -9.09
CA ARG A 78 -6.71 -18.77 -9.41
C ARG A 78 -5.26 -19.14 -9.04
N ALA A 79 -4.44 -18.16 -8.64
CA ALA A 79 -3.06 -18.40 -8.27
C ALA A 79 -2.95 -19.38 -7.09
N SER A 80 -1.97 -20.28 -7.16
CA SER A 80 -1.59 -21.14 -6.04
C SER A 80 -0.94 -20.33 -4.91
N GLU A 81 -0.85 -20.90 -3.69
CA GLU A 81 -0.13 -20.25 -2.58
C GLU A 81 1.32 -19.90 -2.94
N ALA A 82 2.01 -20.79 -3.64
CA ALA A 82 3.36 -20.53 -4.15
C ALA A 82 3.38 -19.40 -5.19
N GLY A 83 2.31 -19.29 -6.02
CA GLY A 83 2.13 -18.20 -6.98
C GLY A 83 1.94 -16.85 -6.26
N LEU A 84 1.03 -16.79 -5.29
CA LEU A 84 0.80 -15.59 -4.48
C LEU A 84 2.03 -15.19 -3.66
N THR A 85 2.81 -16.17 -3.17
CA THR A 85 4.06 -15.89 -2.47
C THR A 85 5.10 -15.25 -3.39
N ARG A 86 5.24 -15.75 -4.63
CA ARG A 86 6.11 -15.10 -5.65
C ARG A 86 5.61 -13.70 -5.99
N TYR A 87 4.30 -13.54 -6.23
CA TYR A 87 3.67 -12.25 -6.49
C TYR A 87 3.99 -11.22 -5.39
N ARG A 88 3.76 -11.57 -4.11
CA ARG A 88 4.09 -10.68 -2.98
C ARG A 88 5.58 -10.37 -2.90
N ARG A 89 6.44 -11.36 -3.14
CA ARG A 89 7.88 -11.17 -3.09
C ARG A 89 8.35 -10.22 -4.18
N ASP A 90 7.90 -10.43 -5.41
CA ASP A 90 8.46 -9.79 -6.59
C ASP A 90 7.79 -8.44 -6.91
N HIS A 91 6.49 -8.28 -6.63
CA HIS A 91 5.70 -7.15 -7.13
C HIS A 91 5.08 -6.24 -6.06
N VAL A 92 4.87 -6.72 -4.81
CA VAL A 92 4.08 -5.97 -3.83
C VAL A 92 4.90 -5.52 -2.63
N GLY A 93 4.95 -4.22 -2.36
CA GLY A 93 5.40 -3.65 -1.09
C GLY A 93 4.22 -3.37 -0.17
N PHE A 94 4.23 -3.91 1.06
CA PHE A 94 3.21 -3.64 2.06
C PHE A 94 3.69 -2.66 3.12
N ILE A 95 2.82 -1.72 3.46
CA ILE A 95 3.01 -0.75 4.55
C ILE A 95 1.74 -0.80 5.40
N PHE A 96 1.89 -1.12 6.69
CA PHE A 96 0.79 -1.27 7.63
C PHE A 96 0.79 -0.15 8.66
N GLN A 97 -0.34 0.06 9.33
CA GLN A 97 -0.50 1.00 10.42
C GLN A 97 0.45 0.73 11.59
N PHE A 98 0.62 -0.55 11.94
CA PHE A 98 1.64 -0.99 12.89
C PHE A 98 2.87 -1.39 12.08
N TYR A 99 3.98 -0.75 12.31
CA TYR A 99 5.21 -0.76 11.51
C TYR A 99 5.77 -2.15 11.21
N ASN A 100 5.44 -3.15 12.06
CA ASN A 100 5.86 -4.55 11.93
C ASN A 100 7.40 -4.70 11.76
N LEU A 101 8.17 -3.87 12.45
CA LEU A 101 9.62 -3.98 12.50
C LEU A 101 10.02 -5.08 13.47
N VAL A 102 11.13 -5.74 13.18
CA VAL A 102 11.75 -6.71 14.09
C VAL A 102 12.51 -5.91 15.16
N PRO A 103 12.10 -5.97 16.46
CA PRO A 103 12.62 -5.07 17.48
C PRO A 103 14.11 -5.25 17.79
N SER A 104 14.64 -6.46 17.56
CA SER A 104 16.04 -6.82 17.79
C SER A 104 16.98 -6.48 16.63
N LEU A 105 16.46 -5.92 15.55
CA LEU A 105 17.24 -5.52 14.37
C LEU A 105 17.25 -4.00 14.25
N THR A 106 18.38 -3.45 13.80
CA THR A 106 18.50 -2.03 13.45
C THR A 106 17.60 -1.67 12.26
N ALA A 107 17.46 -0.37 11.96
CA ALA A 107 16.74 0.10 10.77
C ALA A 107 17.33 -0.51 9.49
N LEU A 108 18.65 -0.51 9.35
CA LEU A 108 19.35 -1.10 8.21
C LEU A 108 19.08 -2.60 8.08
N GLU A 109 19.16 -3.35 9.18
CA GLU A 109 18.93 -4.79 9.20
C GLU A 109 17.47 -5.13 8.91
N ASN A 110 16.50 -4.35 9.41
CA ASN A 110 15.08 -4.51 9.06
C ASN A 110 14.84 -4.37 7.55
N VAL A 111 15.53 -3.44 6.89
CA VAL A 111 15.45 -3.29 5.43
C VAL A 111 16.18 -4.44 4.71
N ARG A 112 17.33 -4.88 5.24
CA ARG A 112 18.12 -5.99 4.66
C ARG A 112 17.34 -7.29 4.56
N LEU A 113 16.44 -7.59 5.52
CA LEU A 113 15.64 -8.82 5.52
C LEU A 113 14.91 -9.08 4.18
N VAL A 114 14.38 -8.04 3.53
CA VAL A 114 13.65 -8.21 2.27
C VAL A 114 14.58 -8.22 1.05
N THR A 115 15.77 -7.64 1.17
CA THR A 115 16.75 -7.63 0.08
C THR A 115 17.38 -9.00 -0.13
N GLU A 116 17.46 -9.84 0.90
CA GLU A 116 17.99 -11.21 0.79
C GLU A 116 17.13 -12.14 -0.09
N ILE A 117 15.84 -11.83 -0.25
CA ILE A 117 14.91 -12.66 -1.01
C ILE A 117 14.46 -12.01 -2.33
N ALA A 118 14.82 -10.77 -2.57
CA ALA A 118 14.47 -10.03 -3.78
C ALA A 118 15.43 -10.36 -4.94
N ARG A 119 14.95 -10.21 -6.18
CA ARG A 119 15.76 -10.50 -7.37
C ARG A 119 16.76 -9.39 -7.72
N ASP A 120 16.33 -8.14 -7.62
CA ASP A 120 17.13 -6.93 -7.92
C ASP A 120 16.86 -5.85 -6.88
N PRO A 121 17.31 -6.05 -5.62
CA PRO A 121 17.01 -5.12 -4.54
C PRO A 121 17.82 -3.81 -4.67
N MET A 122 17.24 -2.76 -4.10
CA MET A 122 18.01 -1.56 -3.75
C MET A 122 19.01 -1.91 -2.63
N ARG A 123 20.10 -1.15 -2.52
CA ARG A 123 20.92 -1.22 -1.31
C ARG A 123 20.09 -0.74 -0.12
N PRO A 124 20.12 -1.43 1.03
CA PRO A 124 19.33 -1.04 2.20
C PRO A 124 19.54 0.42 2.62
N GLY A 125 20.80 0.91 2.54
CA GLY A 125 21.13 2.30 2.85
C GLY A 125 20.46 3.29 1.89
N ASP A 126 20.43 2.99 0.58
CA ASP A 126 19.78 3.84 -0.42
C ASP A 126 18.26 3.93 -0.18
N ALA A 127 17.64 2.82 0.20
CA ALA A 127 16.22 2.80 0.56
C ALA A 127 15.92 3.64 1.82
N LEU A 128 16.80 3.63 2.81
CA LEU A 128 16.69 4.49 4.01
C LEU A 128 16.94 5.96 3.66
N ALA A 129 17.89 6.24 2.78
CA ALA A 129 18.16 7.60 2.30
C ALA A 129 16.93 8.20 1.59
N LEU A 130 16.24 7.41 0.76
CA LEU A 130 15.03 7.84 0.05
C LEU A 130 13.93 8.35 0.99
N VAL A 131 13.87 7.80 2.21
CA VAL A 131 12.88 8.20 3.24
C VAL A 131 13.47 9.15 4.30
N GLY A 132 14.71 9.66 4.11
CA GLY A 132 15.38 10.62 4.99
C GLY A 132 15.81 10.03 6.34
N LEU A 133 16.37 8.81 6.33
CA LEU A 133 16.83 8.10 7.52
C LEU A 133 18.30 7.68 7.46
N GLU A 134 19.14 8.37 6.69
CA GLU A 134 20.58 8.08 6.57
C GLU A 134 21.28 8.09 7.94
N ALA A 135 20.94 9.07 8.79
CA ALA A 135 21.53 9.22 10.12
C ALA A 135 20.96 8.26 11.17
N ARG A 136 20.00 7.39 10.78
CA ARG A 136 19.28 6.48 11.68
C ARG A 136 19.49 4.99 11.38
N MET A 137 20.37 4.65 10.46
CA MET A 137 20.57 3.29 9.96
C MET A 137 20.87 2.28 11.07
N ASP A 138 21.67 2.67 12.05
CA ASP A 138 22.14 1.80 13.14
C ASP A 138 21.24 1.86 14.39
N HIS A 139 20.10 2.58 14.33
CA HIS A 139 19.18 2.67 15.45
C HIS A 139 18.19 1.47 15.45
N PHE A 140 17.95 0.94 16.66
CA PHE A 140 16.89 -0.03 16.88
C PHE A 140 15.50 0.61 16.90
N PRO A 141 14.41 -0.11 16.60
CA PRO A 141 13.05 0.44 16.63
C PRO A 141 12.71 1.21 17.92
N ALA A 142 13.15 0.73 19.08
CA ALA A 142 12.91 1.41 20.36
C ALA A 142 13.59 2.79 20.49
N GLN A 143 14.56 3.11 19.64
CA GLN A 143 15.28 4.38 19.60
C GLN A 143 14.72 5.36 18.56
N LEU A 144 13.70 4.92 17.81
CA LEU A 144 13.06 5.65 16.72
C LEU A 144 11.69 6.15 17.14
N SER A 145 11.33 7.37 16.73
CA SER A 145 9.96 7.85 16.83
C SER A 145 9.00 7.03 15.96
N GLY A 146 7.70 7.07 16.23
CA GLY A 146 6.70 6.35 15.43
C GLY A 146 6.78 6.66 13.93
N GLY A 147 6.98 7.92 13.57
CA GLY A 147 7.14 8.31 12.17
C GLY A 147 8.47 7.86 11.55
N GLU A 148 9.56 7.78 12.33
CA GLU A 148 10.81 7.17 11.86
C GLU A 148 10.63 5.67 11.65
N GLN A 149 9.97 4.97 12.57
CA GLN A 149 9.65 3.54 12.41
C GLN A 149 8.78 3.30 11.16
N GLN A 150 7.79 4.15 10.91
CA GLN A 150 6.96 4.04 9.70
C GLN A 150 7.81 4.27 8.43
N ARG A 151 8.71 5.24 8.44
CA ARG A 151 9.61 5.43 7.31
C ARG A 151 10.60 4.27 7.12
N VAL A 152 11.04 3.60 8.18
CA VAL A 152 11.80 2.32 8.06
C VAL A 152 10.93 1.25 7.41
N ALA A 153 9.65 1.14 7.78
CA ALA A 153 8.71 0.20 7.14
C ALA A 153 8.51 0.51 5.64
N ILE A 154 8.45 1.80 5.27
CA ILE A 154 8.41 2.23 3.86
C ILE A 154 9.72 1.83 3.16
N ALA A 155 10.88 2.15 3.72
CA ALA A 155 12.19 1.77 3.16
C ALA A 155 12.28 0.25 2.93
N ARG A 156 11.84 -0.54 3.90
CA ARG A 156 11.76 -2.00 3.78
C ARG A 156 10.83 -2.43 2.63
N ALA A 157 9.66 -1.80 2.48
CA ALA A 157 8.72 -2.14 1.42
C ALA A 157 9.28 -1.86 0.02
N ILE A 158 10.02 -0.75 -0.16
CA ILE A 158 10.57 -0.33 -1.46
C ILE A 158 11.91 -0.97 -1.81
N ALA A 159 12.66 -1.46 -0.82
CA ALA A 159 14.00 -2.01 -1.04
C ALA A 159 14.03 -3.18 -2.02
N LYS A 160 12.95 -3.89 -2.20
CA LYS A 160 12.81 -4.97 -3.18
C LYS A 160 12.35 -4.49 -4.56
N ARG A 161 12.20 -3.16 -4.80
CA ARG A 161 11.72 -2.53 -6.05
C ARG A 161 10.36 -3.06 -6.49
N PRO A 162 9.33 -2.96 -5.65
CA PRO A 162 8.00 -3.46 -6.01
C PRO A 162 7.37 -2.62 -7.11
N ASP A 163 6.51 -3.22 -7.93
CA ASP A 163 5.68 -2.49 -8.91
C ASP A 163 4.55 -1.72 -8.22
N VAL A 164 4.06 -2.23 -7.09
CA VAL A 164 2.96 -1.62 -6.35
C VAL A 164 3.27 -1.51 -4.85
N LEU A 165 2.82 -0.40 -4.24
CA LEU A 165 2.82 -0.18 -2.80
C LEU A 165 1.39 -0.18 -2.29
N LEU A 166 1.11 -1.04 -1.33
CA LEU A 166 -0.19 -1.18 -0.68
C LEU A 166 -0.06 -0.71 0.77
N CYS A 167 -0.67 0.43 1.08
CA CYS A 167 -0.55 1.11 2.37
C CYS A 167 -1.90 1.07 3.10
N ASP A 168 -1.94 0.38 4.24
CA ASP A 168 -3.12 0.32 5.10
C ASP A 168 -2.91 1.24 6.30
N GLU A 169 -3.63 2.40 6.31
CA GLU A 169 -3.60 3.43 7.35
C GLU A 169 -2.17 3.88 7.72
N PRO A 170 -1.32 4.28 6.77
CA PRO A 170 0.11 4.51 7.04
C PRO A 170 0.40 5.66 8.02
N THR A 171 -0.57 6.51 8.31
CA THR A 171 -0.47 7.62 9.26
C THR A 171 -1.41 7.49 10.45
N GLY A 172 -2.19 6.42 10.55
CA GLY A 172 -3.28 6.27 11.52
C GLY A 172 -2.86 6.25 13.00
N ALA A 173 -1.58 6.01 13.30
CA ALA A 173 -1.03 6.01 14.66
C ALA A 173 -0.14 7.24 14.94
N LEU A 174 -0.15 8.26 14.07
CA LEU A 174 0.77 9.39 14.11
C LEU A 174 0.03 10.72 14.32
N ASP A 175 0.71 11.68 14.96
CA ASP A 175 0.27 13.08 14.94
C ASP A 175 0.41 13.68 13.53
N SER A 176 -0.28 14.81 13.29
CA SER A 176 -0.33 15.44 11.96
C SER A 176 1.05 15.80 11.41
N THR A 177 1.93 16.38 12.22
CA THR A 177 3.27 16.80 11.78
C THR A 177 4.11 15.59 11.35
N THR A 178 4.06 14.52 12.13
CA THR A 178 4.76 13.27 11.83
C THR A 178 4.14 12.55 10.64
N GLY A 179 2.81 12.57 10.54
CA GLY A 179 2.07 12.00 9.41
C GLY A 179 2.40 12.68 8.08
N ILE A 180 2.54 14.01 8.05
CA ILE A 180 2.98 14.74 6.85
C ILE A 180 4.33 14.21 6.34
N ARG A 181 5.31 14.01 7.21
CA ARG A 181 6.63 13.47 6.83
C ARG A 181 6.55 12.06 6.23
N VAL A 182 5.62 11.24 6.72
CA VAL A 182 5.37 9.91 6.16
C VAL A 182 4.73 10.01 4.77
N LEU A 183 3.78 10.94 4.58
CA LEU A 183 3.18 11.19 3.27
C LEU A 183 4.17 11.77 2.27
N GLU A 184 5.07 12.65 2.71
CA GLU A 184 6.19 13.17 1.89
C GLU A 184 7.09 12.02 1.41
N ALA A 185 7.42 11.08 2.31
CA ALA A 185 8.22 9.91 1.95
C ALA A 185 7.47 9.03 0.93
N LEU A 186 6.17 8.77 1.11
CA LEU A 186 5.35 8.00 0.16
C LEU A 186 5.23 8.69 -1.20
N ALA A 187 4.99 10.00 -1.23
CA ALA A 187 4.89 10.77 -2.47
C ALA A 187 6.22 10.77 -3.23
N ARG A 188 7.35 10.96 -2.51
CA ARG A 188 8.70 10.88 -3.08
C ARG A 188 8.97 9.49 -3.66
N VAL A 189 8.69 8.44 -2.91
CA VAL A 189 8.86 7.05 -3.37
C VAL A 189 8.06 6.79 -4.64
N ASN A 190 6.77 7.15 -4.68
CA ASN A 190 5.96 6.99 -5.89
C ASN A 190 6.55 7.73 -7.09
N ALA A 191 7.02 8.98 -6.89
CA ALA A 191 7.62 9.79 -7.95
C ALA A 191 8.95 9.21 -8.46
N GLU A 192 9.85 8.78 -7.56
CA GLU A 192 11.21 8.35 -7.90
C GLU A 192 11.27 6.89 -8.37
N THR A 193 10.48 5.99 -7.78
CA THR A 193 10.49 4.57 -8.15
C THR A 193 9.48 4.23 -9.23
N GLY A 194 8.43 5.03 -9.39
CA GLY A 194 7.32 4.75 -10.29
C GLY A 194 6.38 3.65 -9.81
N ALA A 195 6.50 3.19 -8.55
CA ALA A 195 5.60 2.20 -8.00
C ALA A 195 4.17 2.75 -7.89
N THR A 196 3.19 2.05 -8.44
CA THR A 196 1.77 2.39 -8.27
C THR A 196 1.42 2.29 -6.79
N THR A 197 0.88 3.36 -6.20
CA THR A 197 0.69 3.45 -4.75
C THR A 197 -0.79 3.54 -4.41
N LEU A 198 -1.29 2.61 -3.61
CA LEU A 198 -2.64 2.60 -3.08
C LEU A 198 -2.59 2.83 -1.57
N VAL A 199 -3.21 3.92 -1.10
CA VAL A 199 -3.26 4.28 0.32
C VAL A 199 -4.70 4.18 0.82
N ILE A 200 -4.94 3.28 1.75
CA ILE A 200 -6.20 3.23 2.48
C ILE A 200 -6.10 4.15 3.69
N THR A 201 -7.12 4.97 3.88
CA THR A 201 -7.24 5.80 5.07
C THR A 201 -8.70 6.22 5.33
N HIS A 202 -8.98 6.61 6.56
CA HIS A 202 -10.22 7.31 6.94
C HIS A 202 -10.02 8.84 7.00
N ASN A 203 -8.79 9.32 6.84
CA ASN A 203 -8.47 10.75 6.86
C ASN A 203 -8.67 11.38 5.48
N ALA A 204 -9.77 12.13 5.32
CA ALA A 204 -10.14 12.75 4.06
C ALA A 204 -9.12 13.80 3.56
N ALA A 205 -8.34 14.41 4.46
CA ALA A 205 -7.34 15.41 4.08
C ALA A 205 -6.26 14.83 3.16
N ILE A 206 -5.92 13.55 3.31
CA ILE A 206 -4.92 12.83 2.49
C ILE A 206 -5.34 12.73 1.02
N SER A 207 -6.64 12.84 0.70
CA SER A 207 -7.15 12.78 -0.67
C SER A 207 -6.47 13.80 -1.61
N ALA A 208 -6.06 14.94 -1.07
CA ALA A 208 -5.49 16.04 -1.85
C ALA A 208 -4.13 15.70 -2.52
N ILE A 209 -3.39 14.71 -2.01
CA ILE A 209 -2.08 14.28 -2.57
C ILE A 209 -2.21 13.18 -3.63
N ALA A 210 -3.42 12.66 -3.88
CA ALA A 210 -3.68 11.59 -4.83
C ALA A 210 -3.90 12.09 -6.26
N ASP A 211 -3.68 11.24 -7.25
CA ASP A 211 -4.21 11.43 -8.60
C ASP A 211 -5.71 11.15 -8.63
N ARG A 212 -6.12 10.11 -7.89
CA ARG A 212 -7.50 9.65 -7.82
C ARG A 212 -7.87 9.25 -6.41
N VAL A 213 -9.11 9.58 -6.04
CA VAL A 213 -9.74 9.23 -4.77
C VAL A 213 -10.87 8.26 -5.04
N VAL A 214 -10.90 7.15 -4.30
CA VAL A 214 -11.93 6.12 -4.38
C VAL A 214 -12.64 6.04 -3.05
N HIS A 215 -13.96 6.24 -3.05
CA HIS A 215 -14.76 6.18 -1.83
C HIS A 215 -15.38 4.80 -1.65
N PHE A 216 -15.00 4.13 -0.57
CA PHE A 216 -15.58 2.84 -0.18
C PHE A 216 -16.71 3.02 0.83
N ALA A 217 -17.83 2.37 0.59
CA ALA A 217 -18.95 2.27 1.53
C ALA A 217 -19.62 0.90 1.43
N ASN A 218 -19.92 0.27 2.57
CA ASN A 218 -20.69 -0.99 2.64
C ASN A 218 -20.17 -2.11 1.72
N GLY A 219 -18.87 -2.23 1.57
CA GLY A 219 -18.24 -3.27 0.76
C GLY A 219 -18.22 -3.00 -0.75
N THR A 220 -18.54 -1.78 -1.18
CA THR A 220 -18.54 -1.36 -2.59
C THR A 220 -17.78 -0.05 -2.79
N ILE A 221 -17.44 0.26 -4.04
CA ILE A 221 -16.99 1.60 -4.44
C ILE A 221 -18.25 2.45 -4.68
N ALA A 222 -18.42 3.50 -3.88
CA ALA A 222 -19.55 4.42 -3.95
C ALA A 222 -19.34 5.52 -5.00
N SER A 223 -18.11 6.05 -5.08
CA SER A 223 -17.72 7.07 -6.07
C SER A 223 -16.21 7.07 -6.30
N GLU A 224 -15.81 7.65 -7.41
CA GLU A 224 -14.42 7.93 -7.75
C GLU A 224 -14.27 9.37 -8.23
N GLU A 225 -13.19 10.03 -7.84
CA GLU A 225 -12.87 11.39 -8.19
C GLU A 225 -11.42 11.48 -8.68
N ARG A 226 -11.13 12.26 -9.70
CA ARG A 226 -9.77 12.56 -10.15
C ARG A 226 -9.39 13.98 -9.77
N ASN A 227 -8.25 14.14 -9.11
CA ASN A 227 -7.69 15.46 -8.87
C ASN A 227 -7.10 16.01 -10.17
N ALA A 228 -7.32 17.29 -10.44
CA ALA A 228 -6.71 17.96 -11.59
C ALA A 228 -5.17 18.07 -11.43
N TRP A 229 -4.71 18.18 -10.18
CA TRP A 229 -3.30 18.14 -9.76
C TRP A 229 -3.20 17.64 -8.33
N ARG A 230 -2.08 17.01 -7.99
CA ARG A 230 -1.77 16.62 -6.62
C ARG A 230 -1.31 17.87 -5.84
N ARG A 231 -1.78 18.03 -4.61
CA ARG A 231 -1.15 18.93 -3.65
C ARG A 231 0.10 18.30 -3.06
N ARG A 232 0.99 19.15 -2.54
CA ARG A 232 2.13 18.64 -1.76
C ARG A 232 1.65 18.21 -0.37
N PRO A 233 2.28 17.19 0.24
CA PRO A 233 1.90 16.75 1.58
C PRO A 233 2.00 17.83 2.66
N ASP A 234 2.94 18.78 2.53
CA ASP A 234 3.11 19.92 3.44
C ASP A 234 1.96 20.96 3.36
N GLU A 235 1.14 20.89 2.33
CA GLU A 235 -0.07 21.72 2.15
C GLU A 235 -1.33 21.07 2.75
N VAL A 236 -1.20 19.86 3.29
CA VAL A 236 -2.30 19.09 3.89
C VAL A 236 -2.28 19.28 5.41
N SER A 237 -3.44 19.54 6.00
CA SER A 237 -3.62 19.66 7.46
C SER A 237 -4.82 18.85 7.91
N TRP A 238 -4.72 18.12 9.03
CA TRP A 238 -5.78 17.39 9.71
C TRP A 238 -5.66 17.45 11.23
#